data_c3ebb5eb1cc1f5415e6f3657c1cf7951
#
_entry.id   c3ebb5eb1cc1f5415e6f3657c1cf7951
#
_cell.length_a   1.000
_cell.length_b   1.000
_cell.length_c   1.000
_cell.angle_alpha   90.00
_cell.angle_beta   90.00
_cell.angle_gamma   90.00
#
_symmetry.space_group_name_H-M   'P 1'
#
loop_
_entity.id
_entity.type
_entity.pdbx_description
1 polymer ?
#
loop_
_entity_poly.entity_id
_entity_poly.type
_entity_poly.pdbx_seq_one_letter_code
_entity_poly.pdbx_strand_id
1 'polypeptide(L)'
;MASKKKTQNIYASAEASAQKFEAHKAAAAKQAAQRAADNRFAILVSAGAVVIALVLQLSYFGFGPGKTSSSAAPSASASANSALVPSPALSEGREWTGSIEVGGKKLSVSLDGAKAPQAVANFLSLAGNKFYNGVSCHRLTTAGIFVLQCGDPNGDGSGGPGYNWGPIENAPGDNVYQEGVLAMARVGGNASSMGSQFFIVYKDSTIPSDNVGGYTVFGKITKGLSGLDKVIKAGTEDGSGDGKPAIETKLGSIVLK
;
A
#
# COMPACT_ATOMS: atom_id res chain seq x y z
N MET A 1 29.18 51.17 38.60
CA MET A 1 29.19 49.84 39.26
C MET A 1 28.20 48.84 38.59
N ALA A 2 27.10 49.24 37.97
CA ALA A 2 26.10 48.35 37.35
C ALA A 2 26.58 47.56 36.07
N SER A 3 27.50 48.17 35.28
CA SER A 3 27.99 47.53 34.03
C SER A 3 28.85 46.29 34.30
N LYS A 4 29.74 46.32 35.32
CA LYS A 4 30.60 45.17 35.68
C LYS A 4 29.78 43.96 36.17
N LYS A 5 28.68 44.14 36.90
CA LYS A 5 27.80 43.08 37.40
C LYS A 5 27.06 42.40 36.25
N LYS A 6 26.63 43.16 35.23
CA LYS A 6 25.92 42.62 34.07
C LYS A 6 26.83 41.73 33.22
N THR A 7 28.09 42.13 33.04
CA THR A 7 29.09 41.35 32.28
C THR A 7 29.44 40.05 33.00
N GLN A 8 29.64 40.10 34.35
CA GLN A 8 29.91 38.86 35.13
C GLN A 8 28.75 37.87 35.09
N ASN A 9 27.50 38.32 35.12
CA ASN A 9 26.33 37.43 34.98
C ASN A 9 26.26 36.76 33.61
N ILE A 10 26.64 37.42 32.53
CA ILE A 10 26.66 36.87 31.19
C ILE A 10 27.71 35.76 31.07
N TYR A 11 28.92 35.98 31.62
CA TYR A 11 29.96 34.93 31.61
C TYR A 11 29.58 33.73 32.47
N ALA A 12 29.02 33.93 33.66
CA ALA A 12 28.56 32.84 34.52
C ALA A 12 27.43 32.02 33.89
N SER A 13 26.51 32.67 33.16
CA SER A 13 25.46 31.94 32.42
C SER A 13 26.00 31.17 31.22
N ALA A 14 27.02 31.69 30.53
CA ALA A 14 27.67 30.99 29.41
C ALA A 14 28.45 29.77 29.90
N GLU A 15 29.19 29.90 31.02
CA GLU A 15 29.89 28.75 31.61
C GLU A 15 28.94 27.66 32.11
N ALA A 16 27.83 28.03 32.74
CA ALA A 16 26.81 27.09 33.17
C ALA A 16 26.14 26.35 31.96
N SER A 17 25.96 27.05 30.85
CA SER A 17 25.45 26.48 29.61
C SER A 17 26.45 25.51 28.96
N ALA A 18 27.73 25.84 28.94
CA ALA A 18 28.80 25.00 28.45
C ALA A 18 28.95 23.73 29.29
N GLN A 19 28.89 23.84 30.63
CA GLN A 19 28.92 22.66 31.52
C GLN A 19 27.72 21.72 31.30
N LYS A 20 26.51 22.26 31.11
CA LYS A 20 25.33 21.47 30.77
C LYS A 20 25.50 20.76 29.44
N PHE A 21 26.03 21.43 28.43
CA PHE A 21 26.29 20.84 27.12
C PHE A 21 27.28 19.67 27.22
N GLU A 22 28.38 19.82 27.90
CA GLU A 22 29.36 18.74 28.10
C GLU A 22 28.77 17.56 28.92
N ALA A 23 27.96 17.86 29.94
CA ALA A 23 27.25 16.83 30.69
C ALA A 23 26.29 16.03 29.83
N HIS A 24 25.53 16.70 28.96
CA HIS A 24 24.63 16.02 27.99
C HIS A 24 25.40 15.17 26.97
N LYS A 25 26.52 15.68 26.49
CA LYS A 25 27.38 14.94 25.54
C LYS A 25 27.99 13.69 26.19
N ALA A 26 28.45 13.79 27.43
CA ALA A 26 28.97 12.67 28.22
C ALA A 26 27.87 11.61 28.50
N ALA A 27 26.64 12.03 28.80
CA ALA A 27 25.50 11.16 29.01
C ALA A 27 25.11 10.43 27.71
N ALA A 28 25.07 11.14 26.58
CA ALA A 28 24.80 10.57 25.26
C ALA A 28 25.86 9.54 24.84
N ALA A 29 27.14 9.82 25.11
CA ALA A 29 28.22 8.88 24.83
C ALA A 29 28.11 7.57 25.67
N LYS A 30 27.74 7.67 26.93
CA LYS A 30 27.48 6.50 27.79
C LYS A 30 26.28 5.67 27.27
N GLN A 31 25.20 6.33 26.89
CA GLN A 31 24.04 5.63 26.32
C GLN A 31 24.36 4.94 24.99
N ALA A 32 25.16 5.58 24.13
CA ALA A 32 25.60 4.97 22.88
C ALA A 32 26.47 3.71 23.10
N ALA A 33 27.36 3.77 24.08
CA ALA A 33 28.20 2.63 24.46
C ALA A 33 27.38 1.47 25.04
N GLN A 34 26.38 1.76 25.87
CA GLN A 34 25.45 0.74 26.40
C GLN A 34 24.64 0.08 25.29
N ARG A 35 24.04 0.87 24.40
CA ARG A 35 23.30 0.35 23.23
C ARG A 35 24.17 -0.53 22.34
N ALA A 36 25.43 -0.19 22.14
CA ALA A 36 26.36 -1.01 21.36
C ALA A 36 26.67 -2.35 22.03
N ALA A 37 26.79 -2.39 23.36
CA ALA A 37 26.98 -3.61 24.12
C ALA A 37 25.72 -4.49 24.11
N ASP A 38 24.53 -3.89 24.33
CA ASP A 38 23.24 -4.60 24.31
C ASP A 38 22.95 -5.19 22.93
N ASN A 39 23.24 -4.46 21.85
CA ASN A 39 23.10 -4.96 20.48
C ASN A 39 24.02 -6.14 20.18
N ARG A 40 25.27 -6.11 20.67
CA ARG A 40 26.19 -7.27 20.48
C ARG A 40 25.70 -8.50 21.21
N PHE A 41 25.17 -8.33 22.43
CA PHE A 41 24.60 -9.44 23.18
C PHE A 41 23.35 -9.99 22.49
N ALA A 42 22.44 -9.13 22.02
CA ALA A 42 21.25 -9.52 21.28
C ALA A 42 21.58 -10.28 19.99
N ILE A 43 22.60 -9.85 19.24
CA ILE A 43 23.07 -10.53 18.01
C ILE A 43 23.61 -11.93 18.34
N LEU A 44 24.40 -12.08 19.40
CA LEU A 44 24.95 -13.37 19.80
C LEU A 44 23.88 -14.36 20.24
N VAL A 45 22.90 -13.91 21.00
CA VAL A 45 21.74 -14.73 21.44
C VAL A 45 20.89 -15.14 20.23
N SER A 46 20.62 -14.22 19.31
CA SER A 46 19.86 -14.51 18.10
C SER A 46 20.56 -15.48 17.18
N ALA A 47 21.88 -15.34 16.99
CA ALA A 47 22.69 -16.27 16.20
C ALA A 47 22.68 -17.67 16.82
N GLY A 48 22.79 -17.78 18.14
CA GLY A 48 22.71 -19.06 18.85
C GLY A 48 21.35 -19.75 18.65
N ALA A 49 20.25 -19.01 18.73
CA ALA A 49 18.92 -19.55 18.52
C ALA A 49 18.71 -20.07 17.09
N VAL A 50 19.24 -19.36 16.09
CA VAL A 50 19.19 -19.79 14.68
C VAL A 50 19.98 -21.07 14.45
N VAL A 51 21.16 -21.20 15.03
CA VAL A 51 21.99 -22.43 14.92
C VAL A 51 21.27 -23.62 15.55
N ILE A 52 20.67 -23.45 16.73
CA ILE A 52 19.91 -24.52 17.40
C ILE A 52 18.70 -24.94 16.54
N ALA A 53 17.96 -23.99 15.98
CA ALA A 53 16.83 -24.27 15.10
C ALA A 53 17.27 -25.03 13.83
N LEU A 54 18.39 -24.67 13.22
CA LEU A 54 18.95 -25.37 12.06
C LEU A 54 19.37 -26.79 12.39
N VAL A 55 20.04 -27.01 13.53
CA VAL A 55 20.44 -28.35 13.98
C VAL A 55 19.23 -29.24 14.24
N LEU A 56 18.19 -28.72 14.90
CA LEU A 56 16.94 -29.44 15.13
C LEU A 56 16.23 -29.77 13.81
N GLN A 57 16.21 -28.83 12.86
CA GLN A 57 15.60 -29.03 11.56
C GLN A 57 16.37 -30.07 10.72
N LEU A 58 17.71 -30.01 10.70
CA LEU A 58 18.53 -31.00 10.03
C LEU A 58 18.40 -32.39 10.64
N SER A 59 18.31 -32.50 11.97
CA SER A 59 18.10 -33.77 12.63
C SER A 59 16.70 -34.33 12.38
N TYR A 60 15.67 -33.50 12.34
CA TYR A 60 14.29 -33.91 12.03
C TYR A 60 14.15 -34.44 10.59
N PHE A 61 14.70 -33.75 9.61
CA PHE A 61 14.64 -34.15 8.20
C PHE A 61 15.72 -35.16 7.79
N GLY A 62 16.86 -35.20 8.47
CA GLY A 62 17.94 -36.13 8.20
C GLY A 62 17.76 -37.52 8.82
N PHE A 63 17.32 -37.60 10.06
CA PHE A 63 17.26 -38.84 10.86
C PHE A 63 15.91 -39.10 11.53
N GLY A 64 14.96 -38.13 11.49
CA GLY A 64 13.66 -38.22 12.14
C GLY A 64 12.50 -38.61 11.22
N PRO A 65 11.26 -38.57 11.73
CA PRO A 65 10.05 -38.93 10.99
C PRO A 65 9.72 -38.00 9.79
N GLY A 66 10.51 -36.94 9.58
CA GLY A 66 10.40 -36.04 8.42
C GLY A 66 10.97 -36.61 7.11
N LYS A 67 11.50 -37.85 7.07
CA LYS A 67 11.86 -38.54 5.84
C LYS A 67 10.60 -39.03 5.10
N THR A 68 9.90 -38.13 4.46
CA THR A 68 8.89 -38.49 3.46
C THR A 68 9.46 -38.24 2.07
N SER A 69 9.34 -39.25 1.20
CA SER A 69 9.82 -39.28 -0.16
C SER A 69 9.43 -38.04 -0.94
N SER A 70 10.42 -37.49 -1.59
CA SER A 70 10.32 -36.41 -2.56
C SER A 70 9.17 -36.63 -3.54
N SER A 71 8.17 -35.75 -3.52
CA SER A 71 7.41 -35.42 -4.72
C SER A 71 6.85 -34.01 -4.57
N ALA A 72 7.12 -33.19 -5.58
CA ALA A 72 6.64 -31.84 -5.84
C ALA A 72 7.18 -30.74 -4.92
N ALA A 73 7.86 -29.77 -5.56
CA ALA A 73 8.13 -28.47 -5.00
C ALA A 73 6.86 -27.88 -4.37
N PRO A 74 6.93 -27.25 -3.20
CA PRO A 74 5.80 -26.49 -2.70
C PRO A 74 5.56 -25.31 -3.65
N SER A 75 4.60 -25.46 -4.52
CA SER A 75 3.85 -24.31 -5.00
C SER A 75 3.43 -23.56 -3.74
N ALA A 76 3.85 -22.32 -3.57
CA ALA A 76 3.32 -21.48 -2.50
C ALA A 76 1.80 -21.55 -2.61
N SER A 77 1.16 -22.28 -1.70
CA SER A 77 -0.29 -22.31 -1.61
C SER A 77 -0.72 -20.87 -1.35
N ALA A 78 -1.16 -20.18 -2.39
CA ALA A 78 -1.89 -18.95 -2.22
C ALA A 78 -3.00 -19.27 -1.21
N SER A 79 -3.00 -18.58 -0.09
CA SER A 79 -4.02 -18.75 0.94
C SER A 79 -5.36 -18.61 0.24
N ALA A 80 -6.19 -19.66 0.27
CA ALA A 80 -7.48 -19.64 -0.42
C ALA A 80 -8.28 -18.44 0.11
N ASN A 81 -8.86 -17.67 -0.79
CA ASN A 81 -9.73 -16.56 -0.43
C ASN A 81 -10.91 -17.07 0.44
N SER A 82 -11.42 -16.24 1.34
CA SER A 82 -12.56 -16.59 2.18
C SER A 82 -13.81 -16.84 1.32
N ALA A 83 -14.80 -17.56 1.85
CA ALA A 83 -16.08 -17.82 1.17
C ALA A 83 -16.88 -16.54 0.83
N LEU A 84 -16.53 -15.41 1.42
CA LEU A 84 -17.15 -14.11 1.13
C LEU A 84 -16.61 -13.48 -0.17
N VAL A 85 -15.43 -13.92 -0.62
CA VAL A 85 -14.81 -13.41 -1.85
C VAL A 85 -15.53 -14.00 -3.06
N PRO A 86 -15.99 -13.18 -4.01
CA PRO A 86 -16.65 -13.67 -5.21
C PRO A 86 -15.75 -14.65 -5.99
N SER A 87 -16.37 -15.71 -6.54
CA SER A 87 -15.62 -16.64 -7.37
C SER A 87 -15.02 -15.95 -8.60
N PRO A 88 -13.74 -16.18 -8.94
CA PRO A 88 -13.12 -15.62 -10.14
C PRO A 88 -13.84 -16.04 -11.45
N ALA A 89 -14.63 -17.12 -11.43
CA ALA A 89 -15.47 -17.52 -12.54
C ALA A 89 -16.50 -16.46 -12.97
N LEU A 90 -16.87 -15.52 -12.06
CA LEU A 90 -17.76 -14.40 -12.39
C LEU A 90 -17.15 -13.45 -13.45
N SER A 91 -15.83 -13.42 -13.60
CA SER A 91 -15.16 -12.67 -14.68
C SER A 91 -15.41 -13.26 -16.08
N GLU A 92 -15.91 -14.49 -16.15
CA GLU A 92 -16.10 -15.27 -17.39
C GLU A 92 -14.82 -15.39 -18.24
N GLY A 93 -13.67 -15.03 -17.72
CA GLY A 93 -12.39 -15.03 -18.44
C GLY A 93 -12.39 -14.14 -19.70
N ARG A 94 -13.28 -13.15 -19.76
CA ARG A 94 -13.45 -12.28 -20.94
C ARG A 94 -13.24 -10.81 -20.63
N GLU A 95 -13.19 -10.02 -21.68
CA GLU A 95 -13.26 -8.57 -21.56
C GLU A 95 -14.70 -8.13 -21.21
N TRP A 96 -14.81 -7.25 -20.22
CA TRP A 96 -16.05 -6.56 -19.85
C TRP A 96 -15.95 -5.10 -20.23
N THR A 97 -16.95 -4.58 -20.92
CA THR A 97 -16.99 -3.17 -21.31
C THR A 97 -18.13 -2.45 -20.63
N GLY A 98 -18.00 -1.13 -20.48
CA GLY A 98 -19.06 -0.36 -19.86
C GLY A 98 -18.65 1.02 -19.46
N SER A 99 -19.18 1.49 -18.33
CA SER A 99 -18.86 2.81 -17.81
C SER A 99 -18.88 2.86 -16.29
N ILE A 100 -18.03 3.73 -15.76
CA ILE A 100 -17.97 4.14 -14.37
C ILE A 100 -18.27 5.64 -14.34
N GLU A 101 -19.17 6.08 -13.46
CA GLU A 101 -19.37 7.50 -13.20
C GLU A 101 -18.47 7.94 -12.05
N VAL A 102 -17.65 8.98 -12.27
CA VAL A 102 -16.72 9.56 -11.29
C VAL A 102 -16.88 11.06 -11.26
N GLY A 103 -17.26 11.64 -10.13
CA GLY A 103 -17.48 13.08 -10.00
C GLY A 103 -18.54 13.62 -10.98
N GLY A 104 -19.57 12.84 -11.26
CA GLY A 104 -20.63 13.19 -12.24
C GLY A 104 -20.17 13.09 -13.71
N LYS A 105 -18.99 12.50 -13.98
CA LYS A 105 -18.47 12.30 -15.34
C LYS A 105 -18.48 10.81 -15.69
N LYS A 106 -19.03 10.49 -16.85
CA LYS A 106 -19.07 9.12 -17.36
C LYS A 106 -17.77 8.77 -18.07
N LEU A 107 -17.06 7.77 -17.52
CA LEU A 107 -15.83 7.21 -18.07
C LEU A 107 -16.16 5.87 -18.68
N SER A 108 -15.81 5.65 -19.97
CA SER A 108 -15.92 4.33 -20.59
C SER A 108 -14.76 3.47 -20.15
N VAL A 109 -15.02 2.21 -19.84
CA VAL A 109 -14.01 1.27 -19.32
C VAL A 109 -14.03 -0.05 -20.07
N SER A 110 -12.87 -0.71 -20.05
CA SER A 110 -12.69 -2.10 -20.42
C SER A 110 -11.98 -2.80 -19.26
N LEU A 111 -12.52 -3.92 -18.79
CA LEU A 111 -11.95 -4.74 -17.72
C LEU A 111 -11.48 -6.07 -18.30
N ASP A 112 -10.28 -6.53 -17.93
CA ASP A 112 -9.64 -7.72 -18.47
C ASP A 112 -9.83 -8.93 -17.53
N GLY A 113 -10.95 -9.60 -17.66
CA GLY A 113 -11.28 -10.78 -16.86
C GLY A 113 -10.42 -12.01 -17.17
N ALA A 114 -9.70 -12.02 -18.29
CA ALA A 114 -8.77 -13.09 -18.61
C ALA A 114 -7.45 -12.95 -17.83
N LYS A 115 -6.93 -11.71 -17.70
CA LYS A 115 -5.65 -11.48 -17.02
C LYS A 115 -5.78 -11.20 -15.52
N ALA A 116 -6.92 -10.67 -15.09
CA ALA A 116 -7.18 -10.36 -13.68
C ALA A 116 -8.55 -10.91 -13.24
N PRO A 117 -8.76 -12.22 -13.30
CA PRO A 117 -10.08 -12.83 -13.09
C PRO A 117 -10.64 -12.56 -11.70
N GLN A 118 -9.83 -12.61 -10.64
CA GLN A 118 -10.30 -12.36 -9.28
C GLN A 118 -10.65 -10.88 -9.07
N ALA A 119 -9.82 -9.97 -9.58
CA ALA A 119 -10.06 -8.53 -9.47
C ALA A 119 -11.33 -8.13 -10.23
N VAL A 120 -11.51 -8.61 -11.45
CA VAL A 120 -12.70 -8.32 -12.26
C VAL A 120 -13.95 -8.93 -11.61
N ALA A 121 -13.90 -10.18 -11.15
CA ALA A 121 -15.01 -10.80 -10.44
C ALA A 121 -15.44 -10.03 -9.19
N ASN A 122 -14.47 -9.60 -8.39
CA ASN A 122 -14.71 -8.77 -7.22
C ASN A 122 -15.35 -7.43 -7.59
N PHE A 123 -14.81 -6.75 -8.59
CA PHE A 123 -15.33 -5.46 -9.05
C PHE A 123 -16.76 -5.58 -9.60
N LEU A 124 -17.04 -6.61 -10.42
CA LEU A 124 -18.38 -6.91 -10.95
C LEU A 124 -19.40 -7.16 -9.84
N SER A 125 -19.04 -7.99 -8.87
CA SER A 125 -19.91 -8.30 -7.72
C SER A 125 -20.25 -7.05 -6.92
N LEU A 126 -19.25 -6.25 -6.58
CA LEU A 126 -19.44 -5.01 -5.81
C LEU A 126 -20.25 -3.97 -6.60
N ALA A 127 -19.98 -3.81 -7.90
CA ALA A 127 -20.72 -2.92 -8.77
C ALA A 127 -22.18 -3.36 -8.91
N GLY A 128 -22.44 -4.65 -9.12
CA GLY A 128 -23.80 -5.23 -9.21
C GLY A 128 -24.61 -5.01 -7.93
N ASN A 129 -23.96 -5.08 -6.78
CA ASN A 129 -24.55 -4.78 -5.47
C ASN A 129 -24.62 -3.27 -5.13
N LYS A 130 -24.27 -2.40 -6.08
CA LYS A 130 -24.24 -0.94 -5.91
C LYS A 130 -23.34 -0.45 -4.75
N PHE A 131 -22.36 -1.28 -4.34
CA PHE A 131 -21.44 -0.98 -3.27
C PHE A 131 -20.70 0.36 -3.47
N TYR A 132 -20.35 0.66 -4.72
CA TYR A 132 -19.59 1.86 -5.07
C TYR A 132 -20.42 3.14 -5.15
N ASN A 133 -21.75 3.06 -5.16
CA ASN A 133 -22.61 4.22 -5.36
C ASN A 133 -22.49 5.22 -4.20
N GLY A 134 -22.05 6.43 -4.50
CA GLY A 134 -21.84 7.50 -3.53
C GLY A 134 -20.52 7.42 -2.74
N VAL A 135 -19.71 6.38 -2.98
CA VAL A 135 -18.42 6.21 -2.31
C VAL A 135 -17.43 7.26 -2.82
N SER A 136 -16.75 7.93 -1.89
CA SER A 136 -15.80 9.01 -2.21
C SER A 136 -14.48 8.47 -2.76
N CYS A 137 -13.85 9.22 -3.67
CA CYS A 137 -12.44 9.09 -3.97
C CYS A 137 -11.67 9.88 -2.91
N HIS A 138 -11.05 9.19 -1.99
CA HIS A 138 -10.51 9.75 -0.76
C HIS A 138 -9.06 10.24 -0.87
N ARG A 139 -8.34 9.86 -1.94
CA ARG A 139 -6.93 10.22 -2.13
C ARG A 139 -6.64 10.59 -3.58
N LEU A 140 -5.95 11.70 -3.75
CA LEU A 140 -5.39 12.18 -5.01
C LEU A 140 -3.89 12.39 -4.80
N THR A 141 -3.06 11.89 -5.72
CA THR A 141 -1.63 12.19 -5.74
C THR A 141 -1.30 13.03 -6.97
N THR A 142 -0.57 14.12 -6.79
CA THR A 142 -0.21 15.07 -7.86
C THR A 142 1.31 15.22 -8.02
N ALA A 143 2.09 14.45 -7.24
CA ALA A 143 3.54 14.41 -7.30
C ALA A 143 4.05 12.98 -7.12
N GLY A 144 5.13 12.63 -7.79
CA GLY A 144 5.72 11.29 -7.80
C GLY A 144 4.91 10.29 -8.62
N ILE A 145 3.71 9.97 -8.19
CA ILE A 145 2.73 9.16 -8.93
C ILE A 145 1.45 9.97 -9.13
N PHE A 146 0.65 9.61 -10.13
CA PHE A 146 -0.50 10.39 -10.58
C PHE A 146 -1.76 9.52 -10.57
N VAL A 147 -2.37 9.37 -9.39
CA VAL A 147 -3.52 8.50 -9.20
C VAL A 147 -4.66 9.17 -8.45
N LEU A 148 -5.89 8.78 -8.76
CA LEU A 148 -7.09 9.08 -8.00
C LEU A 148 -7.61 7.76 -7.42
N GLN A 149 -7.55 7.60 -6.09
CA GLN A 149 -7.95 6.38 -5.39
C GLN A 149 -9.36 6.50 -4.83
N CYS A 150 -10.15 5.47 -5.07
CA CYS A 150 -11.57 5.39 -4.74
C CYS A 150 -11.91 4.02 -4.14
N GLY A 151 -13.18 3.81 -3.80
CA GLY A 151 -13.70 2.47 -3.44
C GLY A 151 -13.63 2.13 -1.96
N ASP A 152 -13.31 3.11 -1.12
CA ASP A 152 -13.38 3.00 0.34
C ASP A 152 -14.72 3.53 0.85
N PRO A 153 -15.60 2.68 1.44
CA PRO A 153 -16.89 3.12 1.97
C PRO A 153 -16.76 4.08 3.16
N ASN A 154 -15.64 4.05 3.90
CA ASN A 154 -15.39 4.97 5.01
C ASN A 154 -14.85 6.32 4.52
N GLY A 155 -14.20 6.36 3.35
CA GLY A 155 -13.64 7.59 2.76
C GLY A 155 -12.37 8.11 3.43
N ASP A 156 -11.68 7.28 4.21
CA ASP A 156 -10.43 7.60 4.93
C ASP A 156 -9.26 6.66 4.59
N GLY A 157 -9.47 5.72 3.68
CA GLY A 157 -8.49 4.70 3.26
C GLY A 157 -8.55 3.40 4.07
N SER A 158 -9.36 3.33 5.13
CA SER A 158 -9.40 2.17 6.04
C SER A 158 -10.48 1.14 5.70
N GLY A 159 -11.48 1.52 4.90
CA GLY A 159 -12.66 0.70 4.64
C GLY A 159 -12.48 -0.30 3.50
N GLY A 160 -13.42 -1.25 3.44
CA GLY A 160 -13.46 -2.30 2.44
C GLY A 160 -14.79 -3.06 2.44
N PRO A 161 -14.90 -4.14 1.68
CA PRO A 161 -16.15 -4.88 1.49
C PRO A 161 -16.43 -5.90 2.60
N GLY A 162 -15.67 -5.87 3.70
CA GLY A 162 -15.77 -6.84 4.79
C GLY A 162 -14.93 -8.11 4.57
N TYR A 163 -14.13 -8.16 3.52
CA TYR A 163 -13.18 -9.24 3.23
C TYR A 163 -11.97 -8.71 2.48
N ASN A 164 -10.88 -9.48 2.50
CA ASN A 164 -9.71 -9.26 1.66
C ASN A 164 -9.49 -10.45 0.73
N TRP A 165 -8.80 -10.22 -0.37
CA TRP A 165 -8.52 -11.22 -1.37
C TRP A 165 -7.13 -11.04 -2.01
N GLY A 166 -6.66 -12.08 -2.69
CA GLY A 166 -5.43 -12.18 -3.45
C GLY A 166 -5.46 -13.44 -4.31
N PRO A 167 -4.34 -13.78 -4.92
CA PRO A 167 -3.07 -13.06 -4.97
C PRO A 167 -3.11 -11.84 -5.93
N ILE A 168 -1.97 -11.14 -6.07
CA ILE A 168 -1.77 -10.12 -7.10
C ILE A 168 -1.88 -10.76 -8.49
N GLU A 169 -2.62 -10.11 -9.39
CA GLU A 169 -2.83 -10.52 -10.77
C GLU A 169 -2.31 -9.42 -11.72
N ASN A 170 -1.76 -9.81 -12.88
CA ASN A 170 -1.48 -8.89 -14.00
C ASN A 170 -0.77 -7.57 -13.61
N ALA A 171 0.15 -7.61 -12.66
CA ALA A 171 0.95 -6.44 -12.31
C ALA A 171 2.01 -6.19 -13.40
N PRO A 172 2.27 -4.93 -13.83
CA PRO A 172 3.31 -4.61 -14.81
C PRO A 172 4.70 -5.00 -14.29
N GLY A 173 5.45 -5.76 -15.09
CA GLY A 173 6.80 -6.18 -14.70
C GLY A 173 7.84 -5.06 -14.68
N ASP A 174 7.56 -3.97 -15.39
CA ASP A 174 8.38 -2.74 -15.44
C ASP A 174 7.95 -1.67 -14.44
N ASN A 175 6.92 -1.95 -13.62
CA ASN A 175 6.33 -1.02 -12.67
C ASN A 175 5.70 0.24 -13.30
N VAL A 176 5.50 0.28 -14.62
CA VAL A 176 4.89 1.42 -15.32
C VAL A 176 3.39 1.19 -15.48
N TYR A 177 2.61 2.03 -14.85
CA TYR A 177 1.15 2.08 -14.96
C TYR A 177 0.80 3.24 -15.88
N GLN A 178 0.37 2.91 -17.09
CA GLN A 178 0.04 3.90 -18.12
C GLN A 178 -1.22 4.69 -17.76
N GLU A 179 -1.35 5.88 -18.36
CA GLU A 179 -2.57 6.70 -18.27
C GLU A 179 -3.80 5.89 -18.66
N GLY A 180 -4.85 6.04 -17.86
CA GLY A 180 -6.11 5.31 -18.01
C GLY A 180 -6.18 3.98 -17.28
N VAL A 181 -5.09 3.41 -16.80
CA VAL A 181 -5.09 2.13 -16.07
C VAL A 181 -5.96 2.18 -14.81
N LEU A 182 -6.70 1.10 -14.56
CA LEU A 182 -7.41 0.80 -13.33
C LEU A 182 -6.67 -0.31 -12.60
N ALA A 183 -6.22 -0.04 -11.37
CA ALA A 183 -5.50 -1.02 -10.56
C ALA A 183 -6.05 -1.09 -9.13
N MET A 184 -5.96 -2.28 -8.52
CA MET A 184 -6.42 -2.51 -7.14
C MET A 184 -5.42 -1.96 -6.14
N ALA A 185 -5.93 -1.25 -5.14
CA ALA A 185 -5.13 -0.86 -3.99
C ALA A 185 -4.95 -2.05 -3.02
N ARG A 186 -3.81 -2.07 -2.32
CA ARG A 186 -3.46 -3.08 -1.32
C ARG A 186 -2.56 -2.50 -0.22
N VAL A 187 -2.45 -3.20 0.87
CA VAL A 187 -1.48 -2.90 1.92
C VAL A 187 -0.07 -3.33 1.46
N GLY A 188 0.92 -2.47 1.66
CA GLY A 188 2.31 -2.80 1.34
C GLY A 188 2.78 -4.07 2.05
N GLY A 189 3.53 -4.92 1.35
CA GLY A 189 4.01 -6.20 1.86
C GLY A 189 2.96 -7.31 1.98
N ASN A 190 1.69 -7.08 1.56
CA ASN A 190 0.63 -8.08 1.66
C ASN A 190 -0.10 -8.27 0.32
N ALA A 191 0.19 -9.38 -0.36
CA ALA A 191 -0.41 -9.75 -1.65
C ALA A 191 -1.89 -10.17 -1.56
N SER A 192 -2.42 -10.40 -0.35
CA SER A 192 -3.80 -10.86 -0.11
C SER A 192 -4.62 -9.83 0.66
N SER A 193 -4.30 -8.54 0.53
CA SER A 193 -4.99 -7.44 1.21
C SER A 193 -5.86 -6.59 0.30
N MET A 194 -6.06 -6.98 -0.94
CA MET A 194 -6.98 -6.29 -1.85
C MET A 194 -8.43 -6.46 -1.36
N GLY A 195 -9.21 -5.41 -1.49
CA GLY A 195 -10.62 -5.36 -1.10
C GLY A 195 -11.47 -4.71 -2.19
N SER A 196 -12.10 -3.57 -1.86
CA SER A 196 -12.88 -2.77 -2.81
C SER A 196 -12.12 -1.56 -3.37
N GLN A 197 -11.02 -1.16 -2.74
CA GLN A 197 -10.31 0.06 -3.13
C GLN A 197 -9.52 -0.15 -4.42
N PHE A 198 -9.62 0.81 -5.32
CA PHE A 198 -8.89 0.85 -6.58
C PHE A 198 -8.44 2.27 -6.90
N PHE A 199 -7.51 2.40 -7.82
CA PHE A 199 -7.07 3.71 -8.29
C PHE A 199 -7.11 3.81 -9.82
N ILE A 200 -7.34 5.03 -10.26
CA ILE A 200 -7.31 5.47 -11.65
C ILE A 200 -5.98 6.16 -11.87
N VAL A 201 -5.18 5.69 -12.79
CA VAL A 201 -3.95 6.36 -13.21
C VAL A 201 -4.33 7.42 -14.23
N TYR A 202 -4.18 8.70 -13.88
CA TYR A 202 -4.59 9.79 -14.77
C TYR A 202 -3.42 10.40 -15.58
N LYS A 203 -2.22 9.92 -15.33
CA LYS A 203 -0.98 10.20 -16.08
C LYS A 203 0.02 9.08 -15.79
N ASP A 204 0.84 8.72 -16.77
CA ASP A 204 1.85 7.65 -16.62
C ASP A 204 2.59 7.76 -15.28
N SER A 205 2.65 6.65 -14.56
CA SER A 205 3.20 6.59 -13.21
C SER A 205 4.07 5.35 -13.04
N THR A 206 5.30 5.55 -12.59
CA THR A 206 6.13 4.43 -12.13
C THR A 206 5.84 4.19 -10.65
N ILE A 207 5.17 3.07 -10.33
CA ILE A 207 4.82 2.71 -8.96
C ILE A 207 5.65 1.47 -8.59
N PRO A 208 6.70 1.61 -7.77
CA PRO A 208 7.60 0.51 -7.45
C PRO A 208 6.85 -0.68 -6.82
N SER A 209 7.19 -1.88 -7.25
CA SER A 209 6.79 -3.10 -6.57
C SER A 209 7.54 -3.23 -5.24
N ASP A 210 6.92 -3.91 -4.28
CA ASP A 210 7.58 -4.33 -3.04
C ASP A 210 7.94 -5.82 -3.09
N ASN A 211 8.29 -6.40 -1.95
CA ASN A 211 8.73 -7.80 -1.83
C ASN A 211 7.66 -8.84 -2.22
N VAL A 212 6.38 -8.44 -2.32
CA VAL A 212 5.27 -9.33 -2.74
C VAL A 212 4.76 -9.03 -4.15
N GLY A 213 5.22 -7.96 -4.79
CA GLY A 213 4.89 -7.61 -6.17
C GLY A 213 4.33 -6.19 -6.34
N GLY A 214 3.79 -5.92 -7.53
CA GLY A 214 3.16 -4.65 -7.89
C GLY A 214 1.67 -4.58 -7.48
N TYR A 215 0.90 -3.84 -8.26
CA TYR A 215 -0.55 -3.67 -8.07
C TYR A 215 -1.30 -4.35 -9.21
N THR A 216 -2.37 -5.07 -8.87
CA THR A 216 -3.19 -5.80 -9.84
C THR A 216 -3.86 -4.83 -10.82
N VAL A 217 -3.50 -4.89 -12.10
CA VAL A 217 -4.17 -4.15 -13.17
C VAL A 217 -5.33 -4.98 -13.67
N PHE A 218 -6.56 -4.46 -13.49
CA PHE A 218 -7.78 -5.21 -13.86
C PHE A 218 -8.55 -4.57 -15.03
N GLY A 219 -8.12 -3.39 -15.50
CA GLY A 219 -8.77 -2.73 -16.62
C GLY A 219 -8.16 -1.38 -16.97
N LYS A 220 -8.87 -0.67 -17.83
CA LYS A 220 -8.48 0.68 -18.27
C LYS A 220 -9.71 1.52 -18.64
N ILE A 221 -9.55 2.82 -18.51
CA ILE A 221 -10.45 3.82 -19.08
C ILE A 221 -10.16 3.92 -20.59
N THR A 222 -11.18 3.78 -21.40
CA THR A 222 -11.07 3.84 -22.86
C THR A 222 -11.51 5.18 -23.44
N LYS A 223 -12.40 5.92 -22.71
CA LYS A 223 -12.86 7.26 -23.09
C LYS A 223 -13.25 8.06 -21.86
N GLY A 224 -13.10 9.38 -21.94
CA GLY A 224 -13.66 10.30 -20.96
C GLY A 224 -12.75 10.66 -19.79
N LEU A 225 -11.50 10.19 -19.77
CA LEU A 225 -10.55 10.46 -18.67
C LEU A 225 -10.37 11.97 -18.41
N SER A 226 -10.38 12.79 -19.46
CA SER A 226 -10.32 14.27 -19.35
C SER A 226 -11.48 14.87 -18.53
N GLY A 227 -12.56 14.11 -18.30
CA GLY A 227 -13.62 14.51 -17.37
C GLY A 227 -13.13 14.72 -15.93
N LEU A 228 -12.00 14.14 -15.56
CA LEU A 228 -11.34 14.30 -14.26
C LEU A 228 -10.43 15.54 -14.18
N ASP A 229 -10.13 16.21 -15.27
CA ASP A 229 -9.19 17.34 -15.32
C ASP A 229 -9.48 18.43 -14.29
N LYS A 230 -10.77 18.72 -14.05
CA LYS A 230 -11.15 19.74 -13.07
C LYS A 230 -10.75 19.33 -11.65
N VAL A 231 -10.93 18.07 -11.30
CA VAL A 231 -10.54 17.51 -9.98
C VAL A 231 -9.02 17.50 -9.85
N ILE A 232 -8.33 17.01 -10.88
CA ILE A 232 -6.87 16.91 -10.91
C ILE A 232 -6.22 18.29 -10.79
N LYS A 233 -6.70 19.28 -11.53
CA LYS A 233 -6.18 20.66 -11.52
C LYS A 233 -6.45 21.39 -10.21
N ALA A 234 -7.52 21.02 -9.49
CA ALA A 234 -7.81 21.58 -8.18
C ALA A 234 -6.83 21.08 -7.10
N GLY A 235 -6.20 19.91 -7.32
CA GLY A 235 -5.23 19.35 -6.38
C GLY A 235 -5.88 18.78 -5.12
N THR A 236 -5.12 18.78 -4.04
CA THR A 236 -5.53 18.29 -2.72
C THR A 236 -6.07 19.42 -1.83
N GLU A 237 -6.90 19.10 -0.83
CA GLU A 237 -7.51 20.08 0.08
C GLU A 237 -6.47 20.93 0.82
N ASP A 238 -5.35 20.33 1.19
CA ASP A 238 -4.27 20.97 1.94
C ASP A 238 -3.13 21.49 1.04
N GLY A 239 -3.26 21.35 -0.28
CA GLY A 239 -2.24 21.75 -1.25
C GLY A 239 -1.01 20.84 -1.26
N SER A 240 -1.02 19.70 -0.55
CA SER A 240 0.03 18.69 -0.59
C SER A 240 0.04 17.93 -1.92
N GLY A 241 1.12 17.22 -2.21
CA GLY A 241 1.20 16.36 -3.39
C GLY A 241 0.46 15.01 -3.23
N ASP A 242 -0.08 14.71 -2.05
CA ASP A 242 -0.77 13.46 -1.72
C ASP A 242 -1.77 13.72 -0.59
N GLY A 243 -3.05 13.63 -0.88
CA GLY A 243 -4.10 13.92 0.09
C GLY A 243 -5.50 13.80 -0.49
N LYS A 244 -6.48 14.28 0.27
CA LYS A 244 -7.87 14.28 -0.18
C LYS A 244 -8.05 15.30 -1.32
N PRO A 245 -8.81 14.95 -2.40
CA PRO A 245 -9.08 15.89 -3.47
C PRO A 245 -9.77 17.16 -2.96
N ALA A 246 -9.32 18.35 -3.41
CA ALA A 246 -9.93 19.64 -3.07
C ALA A 246 -11.38 19.77 -3.59
N ILE A 247 -11.73 19.03 -4.62
CA ILE A 247 -13.12 18.89 -5.10
C ILE A 247 -13.62 17.51 -4.70
N GLU A 248 -14.67 17.49 -3.86
CA GLU A 248 -15.31 16.22 -3.49
C GLU A 248 -15.69 15.44 -4.75
N THR A 249 -15.19 14.22 -4.83
CA THR A 249 -15.36 13.36 -6.00
C THR A 249 -15.91 12.01 -5.55
N LYS A 250 -17.10 11.66 -6.04
CA LYS A 250 -17.79 10.40 -5.69
C LYS A 250 -17.95 9.51 -6.89
N LEU A 251 -17.95 8.22 -6.64
CA LEU A 251 -18.39 7.21 -7.59
C LEU A 251 -19.91 7.26 -7.70
N GLY A 252 -20.40 7.22 -8.93
CA GLY A 252 -21.82 7.10 -9.23
C GLY A 252 -22.16 5.69 -9.73
N SER A 253 -23.00 5.64 -10.77
CA SER A 253 -23.41 4.38 -11.36
C SER A 253 -22.24 3.68 -12.11
N ILE A 254 -22.18 2.35 -11.96
CA ILE A 254 -21.28 1.49 -12.72
C ILE A 254 -22.15 0.53 -13.52
N VAL A 255 -21.96 0.52 -14.85
CA VAL A 255 -22.71 -0.35 -15.77
C VAL A 255 -21.72 -1.11 -16.62
N LEU A 256 -21.73 -2.44 -16.53
CA LEU A 256 -20.81 -3.37 -17.22
C LEU A 256 -21.62 -4.44 -17.96
N LYS A 257 -21.09 -4.88 -19.10
CA LYS A 257 -21.70 -5.87 -19.98
C LYS A 257 -20.65 -6.72 -20.69
#